data_4b5bf7012434ede76262a8f33bd1bffb
#
_entry.id   4b5bf7012434ede76262a8f33bd1bffb
#
_cell.length_a   1.000
_cell.length_b   1.000
_cell.length_c   1.000
_cell.angle_alpha   90.00
_cell.angle_beta   90.00
_cell.angle_gamma   90.00
#
_symmetry.space_group_name_H-M   'P 1'
#
loop_
_entity.id
_entity.type
_entity.pdbx_description
1 polymer ?
#
loop_
_entity_poly.entity_id
_entity_poly.type
_entity_poly.pdbx_seq_one_letter_code
_entity_poly.pdbx_strand_id
1 'polypeptide(L)'
;IETSLKVFSDEIIEDLKEENKLSSEYTKLTSSAKIPFDGGEHNLSGMAKYTQDANRETRLLANQAVAKFFKENLEQYDSIYDRMIKVRTRIAKKLGFDNFVEVAYLRLRRTDYNAKDVANYRKQIFEEIVPVVEELKKAQANRLGLEKLSFHDEGVTFKSGNPTPKGDRPT
;
A
#
# COMPACT_ATOMS: atom_id res chain seq x y z
N ILE A 1 -12.38 -25.89 4.24
CA ILE A 1 -11.65 -26.90 5.02
C ILE A 1 -10.47 -27.43 4.19
N GLU A 2 -10.66 -27.93 2.98
CA GLU A 2 -9.62 -28.55 2.15
C GLU A 2 -8.44 -27.60 1.86
N THR A 3 -8.69 -26.34 1.49
CA THR A 3 -7.64 -25.34 1.26
C THR A 3 -6.81 -25.03 2.50
N SER A 4 -7.44 -25.05 3.68
CA SER A 4 -6.73 -24.81 4.95
C SER A 4 -5.79 -25.97 5.30
N LEU A 5 -6.16 -27.20 4.94
CA LEU A 5 -5.28 -28.37 5.17
C LEU A 5 -4.05 -28.35 4.26
N LYS A 6 -4.18 -27.86 3.03
CA LYS A 6 -3.07 -27.76 2.07
C LYS A 6 -2.02 -26.71 2.45
N VAL A 7 -2.34 -25.76 3.30
CA VAL A 7 -1.44 -24.65 3.67
C VAL A 7 -0.97 -24.71 5.12
N PHE A 8 -1.15 -25.84 5.78
CA PHE A 8 -0.70 -26.06 7.15
C PHE A 8 0.01 -27.42 7.29
N SER A 9 1.09 -27.43 8.02
CA SER A 9 1.82 -28.61 8.49
C SER A 9 2.54 -28.21 9.78
N ASP A 10 2.75 -29.16 10.68
CA ASP A 10 3.52 -28.94 11.90
C ASP A 10 4.95 -28.47 11.60
N GLU A 11 5.51 -28.85 10.45
CA GLU A 11 6.86 -28.48 10.01
C GLU A 11 7.04 -26.97 9.75
N ILE A 12 5.94 -26.23 9.53
CA ILE A 12 6.01 -24.78 9.25
C ILE A 12 5.67 -23.92 10.46
N ILE A 13 5.41 -24.50 11.64
CA ILE A 13 4.97 -23.73 12.82
C ILE A 13 5.97 -22.63 13.18
N GLU A 14 7.27 -22.95 13.20
CA GLU A 14 8.31 -21.96 13.52
C GLU A 14 8.42 -20.87 12.43
N ASP A 15 8.26 -21.23 11.16
CA ASP A 15 8.23 -20.26 10.07
C ASP A 15 6.99 -19.34 10.14
N LEU A 16 5.83 -19.86 10.57
CA LEU A 16 4.63 -19.04 10.80
C LEU A 16 4.83 -18.06 11.96
N LYS A 17 5.54 -18.45 13.03
CA LYS A 17 5.91 -17.54 14.12
C LYS A 17 6.84 -16.43 13.63
N GLU A 18 7.83 -16.76 12.81
CA GLU A 18 8.74 -15.81 12.19
C GLU A 18 7.97 -14.85 11.26
N GLU A 19 7.09 -15.36 10.39
CA GLU A 19 6.24 -14.56 9.50
C GLU A 19 5.39 -13.55 10.29
N ASN A 20 4.76 -13.99 11.39
CA ASN A 20 3.96 -13.13 12.26
C ASN A 20 4.81 -12.07 12.98
N LYS A 21 6.02 -12.43 13.41
CA LYS A 21 6.96 -11.48 14.02
C LYS A 21 7.37 -10.40 13.03
N LEU A 22 7.70 -10.76 11.79
CA LEU A 22 8.03 -9.82 10.72
C LEU A 22 6.87 -8.88 10.38
N SER A 23 5.65 -9.40 10.32
CA SER A 23 4.44 -8.59 10.13
C SER A 23 4.26 -7.58 11.26
N SER A 24 4.55 -7.99 12.50
CA SER A 24 4.51 -7.11 13.68
C SER A 24 5.63 -6.07 13.65
N GLU A 25 6.84 -6.43 13.21
CA GLU A 25 7.96 -5.50 13.04
C GLU A 25 7.61 -4.41 12.00
N TYR A 26 7.04 -4.78 10.86
CA TYR A 26 6.56 -3.85 9.84
C TYR A 26 5.50 -2.89 10.38
N THR A 27 4.50 -3.43 11.09
CA THR A 27 3.43 -2.62 11.65
C THR A 27 3.95 -1.64 12.70
N LYS A 28 4.86 -2.09 13.59
CA LYS A 28 5.49 -1.24 14.61
C LYS A 28 6.32 -0.13 13.95
N LEU A 29 7.16 -0.44 12.96
CA LEU A 29 7.97 0.52 12.24
C LEU A 29 7.10 1.61 11.59
N THR A 30 6.05 1.20 10.88
CA THR A 30 5.12 2.12 10.21
C THR A 30 4.32 2.97 11.21
N SER A 31 3.84 2.37 12.31
CA SER A 31 3.06 3.07 13.34
C SER A 31 3.91 4.00 14.19
N SER A 32 5.22 3.77 14.27
CA SER A 32 6.14 4.60 15.05
C SER A 32 6.49 5.92 14.39
N ALA A 33 5.95 6.20 13.20
CA ALA A 33 6.25 7.40 12.44
C ALA A 33 5.99 8.66 13.27
N LYS A 34 7.04 9.47 13.40
CA LYS A 34 7.06 10.77 14.06
C LYS A 34 7.62 11.79 13.07
N ILE A 35 6.71 12.47 12.40
CA ILE A 35 7.02 13.38 11.30
C ILE A 35 6.81 14.81 11.81
N PRO A 36 7.89 15.60 12.01
CA PRO A 36 7.74 17.00 12.37
C PRO A 36 7.20 17.77 11.15
N PHE A 37 6.07 18.43 11.35
CA PHE A 37 5.45 19.25 10.30
C PHE A 37 4.52 20.28 10.94
N ASP A 38 4.47 21.51 10.40
CA ASP A 38 3.56 22.59 10.81
C ASP A 38 3.56 22.83 12.34
N GLY A 39 4.75 22.89 12.94
CA GLY A 39 4.91 23.14 14.38
C GLY A 39 4.52 21.99 15.31
N GLY A 40 4.18 20.82 14.78
CA GLY A 40 3.79 19.62 15.54
C GLY A 40 4.51 18.35 15.09
N GLU A 41 4.24 17.26 15.80
CA GLU A 41 4.69 15.92 15.43
C GLU A 41 3.47 15.09 15.01
N HIS A 42 3.55 14.45 13.85
CA HIS A 42 2.44 13.71 13.26
C HIS A 42 2.85 12.28 12.90
N ASN A 43 1.93 11.34 13.02
CA ASN A 43 2.06 10.03 12.39
C ASN A 43 1.66 10.08 10.90
N LEU A 44 1.84 8.98 10.17
CA LEU A 44 1.49 8.92 8.74
C LEU A 44 0.03 9.28 8.46
N SER A 45 -0.91 8.84 9.30
CA SER A 45 -2.33 9.20 9.15
C SER A 45 -2.58 10.68 9.44
N GLY A 46 -1.89 11.26 10.41
CA GLY A 46 -1.97 12.68 10.74
C GLY A 46 -1.45 13.58 9.62
N MET A 47 -0.53 13.08 8.79
CA MET A 47 -0.04 13.81 7.62
C MET A 47 -1.07 13.91 6.48
N ALA A 48 -2.13 13.08 6.48
CA ALA A 48 -3.10 13.01 5.39
C ALA A 48 -3.80 14.37 5.13
N LYS A 49 -4.08 15.13 6.18
CA LYS A 49 -4.69 16.48 6.04
C LYS A 49 -3.80 17.46 5.28
N TYR A 50 -2.48 17.35 5.44
CA TYR A 50 -1.50 18.22 4.77
C TYR A 50 -1.17 17.72 3.35
N THR A 51 -1.10 16.40 3.15
CA THR A 51 -0.87 15.84 1.80
C THR A 51 -2.06 16.02 0.87
N GLN A 52 -3.22 16.41 1.41
CA GLN A 52 -4.44 16.74 0.65
C GLN A 52 -4.87 18.22 0.83
N ASP A 53 -4.00 19.06 1.35
CA ASP A 53 -4.28 20.50 1.52
C ASP A 53 -4.59 21.19 0.18
N ALA A 54 -5.44 22.21 0.19
CA ALA A 54 -5.74 23.02 -1.00
C ALA A 54 -4.48 23.74 -1.52
N ASN A 55 -3.59 24.17 -0.62
CA ASN A 55 -2.32 24.80 -0.97
C ASN A 55 -1.34 23.77 -1.52
N ARG A 56 -0.89 23.99 -2.76
CA ARG A 56 0.02 23.05 -3.47
C ARG A 56 1.39 22.94 -2.82
N GLU A 57 1.92 24.03 -2.29
CA GLU A 57 3.23 24.03 -1.63
C GLU A 57 3.18 23.24 -0.33
N THR A 58 2.12 23.44 0.48
CA THR A 58 1.88 22.62 1.69
C THR A 58 1.82 21.13 1.34
N ARG A 59 1.11 20.74 0.28
CA ARG A 59 1.08 19.34 -0.17
C ARG A 59 2.44 18.80 -0.54
N LEU A 60 3.23 19.59 -1.29
CA LEU A 60 4.58 19.18 -1.69
C LEU A 60 5.47 18.96 -0.47
N LEU A 61 5.53 19.92 0.44
CA LEU A 61 6.34 19.84 1.66
C LEU A 61 5.90 18.67 2.56
N ALA A 62 4.60 18.45 2.71
CA ALA A 62 4.06 17.35 3.49
C ALA A 62 4.45 15.99 2.90
N ASN A 63 4.34 15.84 1.57
CA ASN A 63 4.75 14.61 0.89
C ASN A 63 6.28 14.39 0.98
N GLN A 64 7.07 15.45 0.91
CA GLN A 64 8.53 15.37 1.12
C GLN A 64 8.87 14.92 2.55
N ALA A 65 8.15 15.43 3.56
CA ALA A 65 8.33 15.02 4.95
C ALA A 65 7.99 13.54 5.16
N VAL A 66 6.90 13.06 4.55
CA VAL A 66 6.54 11.64 4.55
C VAL A 66 7.59 10.79 3.84
N ALA A 67 8.04 11.22 2.66
CA ALA A 67 9.07 10.51 1.90
C ALA A 67 10.41 10.45 2.66
N LYS A 68 10.75 11.50 3.39
CA LYS A 68 11.94 11.55 4.26
C LYS A 68 11.88 10.46 5.33
N PHE A 69 10.74 10.30 6.02
CA PHE A 69 10.56 9.23 7.01
C PHE A 69 10.83 7.85 6.41
N PHE A 70 10.26 7.55 5.25
CA PHE A 70 10.50 6.26 4.59
C PHE A 70 11.96 6.10 4.16
N LYS A 71 12.58 7.15 3.65
CA LYS A 71 14.00 7.14 3.25
C LYS A 71 14.93 6.89 4.44
N GLU A 72 14.67 7.50 5.58
CA GLU A 72 15.46 7.34 6.80
C GLU A 72 15.32 5.93 7.41
N ASN A 73 14.23 5.23 7.11
CA ASN A 73 13.97 3.87 7.58
C ASN A 73 14.10 2.80 6.48
N LEU A 74 14.63 3.16 5.31
CA LEU A 74 14.67 2.30 4.13
C LEU A 74 15.32 0.94 4.39
N GLU A 75 16.49 0.93 5.03
CA GLU A 75 17.22 -0.29 5.35
C GLU A 75 16.41 -1.25 6.24
N GLN A 76 15.61 -0.71 7.17
CA GLN A 76 14.75 -1.52 8.03
C GLN A 76 13.59 -2.14 7.24
N TYR A 77 12.95 -1.36 6.36
CA TYR A 77 11.90 -1.85 5.47
C TYR A 77 12.43 -2.94 4.54
N ASP A 78 13.57 -2.71 3.91
CA ASP A 78 14.21 -3.68 3.01
C ASP A 78 14.60 -4.96 3.74
N SER A 79 15.16 -4.85 4.95
CA SER A 79 15.49 -6.01 5.78
C SER A 79 14.26 -6.84 6.16
N ILE A 80 13.16 -6.18 6.57
CA ILE A 80 11.90 -6.86 6.90
C ILE A 80 11.35 -7.56 5.66
N TYR A 81 11.36 -6.88 4.51
CA TYR A 81 10.84 -7.42 3.26
C TYR A 81 11.65 -8.62 2.77
N ASP A 82 12.97 -8.55 2.77
CA ASP A 82 13.85 -9.65 2.38
C ASP A 82 13.65 -10.88 3.28
N ARG A 83 13.61 -10.70 4.60
CA ARG A 83 13.32 -11.79 5.55
C ARG A 83 11.92 -12.37 5.34
N MET A 84 10.92 -11.54 5.03
CA MET A 84 9.57 -11.99 4.73
C MET A 84 9.52 -12.87 3.47
N ILE A 85 10.24 -12.50 2.41
CA ILE A 85 10.37 -13.32 1.20
C ILE A 85 11.02 -14.67 1.53
N LYS A 86 12.11 -14.64 2.30
CA LYS A 86 12.86 -15.86 2.69
C LYS A 86 11.99 -16.82 3.50
N VAL A 87 11.28 -16.34 4.53
CA VAL A 87 10.41 -17.20 5.34
C VAL A 87 9.24 -17.76 4.53
N ARG A 88 8.61 -16.95 3.69
CA ARG A 88 7.52 -17.40 2.81
C ARG A 88 7.99 -18.42 1.77
N THR A 89 9.19 -18.27 1.25
CA THR A 89 9.80 -19.27 0.35
C THR A 89 10.03 -20.59 1.08
N ARG A 90 10.54 -20.57 2.32
CA ARG A 90 10.69 -21.79 3.14
C ARG A 90 9.35 -22.46 3.41
N ILE A 91 8.34 -21.70 3.80
CA ILE A 91 6.96 -22.22 4.00
C ILE A 91 6.48 -22.94 2.74
N ALA A 92 6.59 -22.31 1.57
CA ALA A 92 6.16 -22.91 0.32
C ALA A 92 6.87 -24.24 0.04
N LYS A 93 8.20 -24.26 0.19
CA LYS A 93 9.00 -25.47 -0.04
C LYS A 93 8.66 -26.59 0.94
N LYS A 94 8.48 -26.31 2.22
CA LYS A 94 8.07 -27.31 3.23
C LYS A 94 6.67 -27.87 2.95
N LEU A 95 5.78 -27.08 2.37
CA LEU A 95 4.44 -27.53 1.98
C LEU A 95 4.41 -28.21 0.61
N GLY A 96 5.56 -28.38 -0.08
CA GLY A 96 5.66 -29.04 -1.38
C GLY A 96 5.30 -28.19 -2.59
N PHE A 97 5.23 -26.85 -2.43
CA PHE A 97 4.97 -25.92 -3.52
C PHE A 97 6.27 -25.37 -4.13
N ASP A 98 6.24 -25.07 -5.42
CA ASP A 98 7.38 -24.48 -6.11
C ASP A 98 7.72 -23.06 -5.63
N ASN A 99 6.70 -22.28 -5.31
CA ASN A 99 6.85 -20.92 -4.81
C ASN A 99 5.65 -20.52 -3.93
N PHE A 100 5.75 -19.37 -3.27
CA PHE A 100 4.74 -18.90 -2.34
C PHE A 100 3.45 -18.40 -3.02
N VAL A 101 3.42 -18.19 -4.34
CA VAL A 101 2.23 -17.66 -5.04
C VAL A 101 1.05 -18.61 -4.88
N GLU A 102 1.26 -19.93 -5.07
CA GLU A 102 0.22 -20.94 -4.91
C GLU A 102 -0.27 -21.01 -3.46
N VAL A 103 0.63 -21.00 -2.49
CA VAL A 103 0.29 -20.95 -1.07
C VAL A 103 -0.55 -19.69 -0.75
N ALA A 104 -0.17 -18.54 -1.31
CA ALA A 104 -0.90 -17.30 -1.12
C ALA A 104 -2.32 -17.35 -1.69
N TYR A 105 -2.50 -17.95 -2.88
CA TYR A 105 -3.83 -18.12 -3.46
C TYR A 105 -4.72 -19.01 -2.57
N LEU A 106 -4.19 -20.11 -2.05
CA LEU A 106 -4.92 -21.00 -1.14
C LEU A 106 -5.25 -20.28 0.20
N ARG A 107 -4.29 -19.56 0.81
CA ARG A 107 -4.50 -18.78 2.03
C ARG A 107 -5.56 -17.69 1.86
N LEU A 108 -5.61 -17.05 0.68
CA LEU A 108 -6.62 -16.05 0.32
C LEU A 108 -7.94 -16.67 -0.13
N ARG A 109 -8.07 -18.01 -0.07
CA ARG A 109 -9.26 -18.76 -0.50
C ARG A 109 -9.68 -18.46 -1.94
N ARG A 110 -8.71 -18.25 -2.83
CA ARG A 110 -8.90 -18.03 -4.26
C ARG A 110 -9.03 -19.37 -4.95
N THR A 111 -10.24 -19.95 -4.92
CA THR A 111 -10.51 -21.32 -5.43
C THR A 111 -11.13 -21.32 -6.82
N ASP A 112 -11.73 -20.20 -7.25
CA ASP A 112 -12.49 -20.10 -8.49
C ASP A 112 -11.68 -19.52 -9.65
N TYR A 113 -10.47 -19.03 -9.37
CA TYR A 113 -9.56 -18.46 -10.36
C TYR A 113 -8.10 -18.64 -9.95
N ASN A 114 -7.22 -18.60 -10.92
CA ASN A 114 -5.78 -18.82 -10.75
C ASN A 114 -4.95 -17.62 -11.23
N ALA A 115 -3.62 -17.74 -11.17
CA ALA A 115 -2.70 -16.67 -11.56
C ALA A 115 -2.82 -16.25 -13.05
N LYS A 116 -3.23 -17.18 -13.94
CA LYS A 116 -3.44 -16.89 -15.36
C LYS A 116 -4.69 -16.02 -15.55
N ASP A 117 -5.76 -16.33 -14.82
CA ASP A 117 -7.00 -15.53 -14.87
C ASP A 117 -6.73 -14.10 -14.36
N VAL A 118 -5.95 -13.96 -13.29
CA VAL A 118 -5.53 -12.65 -12.76
C VAL A 118 -4.60 -11.93 -13.75
N ALA A 119 -3.72 -12.63 -14.46
CA ALA A 119 -2.90 -12.02 -15.50
C ALA A 119 -3.74 -11.47 -16.65
N ASN A 120 -4.76 -12.21 -17.08
CA ASN A 120 -5.71 -11.75 -18.10
C ASN A 120 -6.51 -10.52 -17.62
N TYR A 121 -7.00 -10.55 -16.37
CA TYR A 121 -7.68 -9.41 -15.77
C TYR A 121 -6.80 -8.15 -15.72
N ARG A 122 -5.53 -8.28 -15.30
CA ARG A 122 -4.57 -7.15 -15.31
C ARG A 122 -4.32 -6.61 -16.72
N LYS A 123 -4.27 -7.50 -17.73
CA LYS A 123 -4.14 -7.09 -19.14
C LYS A 123 -5.33 -6.23 -19.57
N GLN A 124 -6.56 -6.65 -19.26
CA GLN A 124 -7.77 -5.88 -19.56
C GLN A 124 -7.75 -4.51 -18.85
N ILE A 125 -7.36 -4.45 -17.57
CA ILE A 125 -7.20 -3.18 -16.88
C ILE A 125 -6.21 -2.28 -17.59
N PHE A 126 -5.05 -2.80 -17.98
CA PHE A 126 -4.02 -2.03 -18.67
C PHE A 126 -4.49 -1.50 -20.02
N GLU A 127 -5.19 -2.32 -20.79
CA GLU A 127 -5.64 -1.98 -22.14
C GLU A 127 -6.88 -1.09 -22.16
N GLU A 128 -7.82 -1.27 -21.22
CA GLU A 128 -9.14 -0.62 -21.26
C GLU A 128 -9.28 0.49 -20.19
N ILE A 129 -8.78 0.27 -18.99
CA ILE A 129 -9.02 1.18 -17.87
C ILE A 129 -7.92 2.26 -17.76
N VAL A 130 -6.65 1.87 -17.96
CA VAL A 130 -5.53 2.83 -17.86
C VAL A 130 -5.69 4.02 -18.80
N PRO A 131 -6.07 3.86 -20.08
CA PRO A 131 -6.30 5.00 -20.98
C PRO A 131 -7.40 5.94 -20.49
N VAL A 132 -8.49 5.39 -19.93
CA VAL A 132 -9.57 6.20 -19.34
C VAL A 132 -9.08 6.98 -18.13
N VAL A 133 -8.29 6.34 -17.26
CA VAL A 133 -7.68 7.01 -16.09
C VAL A 133 -6.74 8.13 -16.52
N GLU A 134 -5.96 7.95 -17.59
CA GLU A 134 -5.09 9.01 -18.14
C GLU A 134 -5.89 10.24 -18.55
N GLU A 135 -7.03 10.06 -19.24
CA GLU A 135 -7.91 11.19 -19.60
C GLU A 135 -8.53 11.86 -18.36
N LEU A 136 -8.93 11.08 -17.35
CA LEU A 136 -9.41 11.64 -16.07
C LEU A 136 -8.32 12.44 -15.37
N LYS A 137 -7.06 12.00 -15.40
CA LYS A 137 -5.91 12.72 -14.84
C LYS A 137 -5.61 14.01 -15.60
N LYS A 138 -5.72 14.02 -16.94
CA LYS A 138 -5.63 15.26 -17.75
C LYS A 138 -6.74 16.24 -17.36
N ALA A 139 -7.98 15.77 -17.26
CA ALA A 139 -9.10 16.60 -16.84
C ALA A 139 -8.91 17.15 -15.41
N GLN A 140 -8.34 16.37 -14.49
CA GLN A 140 -7.98 16.82 -13.14
C GLN A 140 -6.90 17.91 -13.19
N ALA A 141 -5.83 17.73 -13.97
CA ALA A 141 -4.80 18.74 -14.14
C ALA A 141 -5.40 20.08 -14.63
N ASN A 142 -6.27 20.04 -15.64
CA ASN A 142 -6.95 21.21 -16.16
C ASN A 142 -7.81 21.92 -15.10
N ARG A 143 -8.58 21.17 -14.30
CA ARG A 143 -9.36 21.73 -13.18
C ARG A 143 -8.49 22.40 -12.13
N LEU A 144 -7.32 21.85 -11.86
CA LEU A 144 -6.35 22.42 -10.93
C LEU A 144 -5.55 23.59 -11.55
N GLY A 145 -5.62 23.79 -12.88
CA GLY A 145 -4.85 24.80 -13.61
C GLY A 145 -3.38 24.44 -13.71
N LEU A 146 -3.07 23.16 -13.80
CA LEU A 146 -1.73 22.62 -13.93
C LEU A 146 -1.52 22.07 -15.34
N GLU A 147 -0.33 22.23 -15.87
CA GLU A 147 0.07 21.63 -17.15
C GLU A 147 0.16 20.09 -17.02
N LYS A 148 0.70 19.62 -15.89
CA LYS A 148 0.83 18.20 -15.57
C LYS A 148 0.66 17.98 -14.07
N LEU A 149 -0.01 16.89 -13.70
CA LEU A 149 -0.08 16.46 -12.31
C LEU A 149 1.29 15.90 -11.87
N SER A 150 1.72 16.34 -10.71
CA SER A 150 2.77 15.67 -9.94
C SER A 150 2.11 14.72 -8.93
N PHE A 151 2.87 13.78 -8.38
CA PHE A 151 2.32 12.80 -7.44
C PHE A 151 1.61 13.44 -6.22
N HIS A 152 2.10 14.59 -5.75
CA HIS A 152 1.48 15.34 -4.65
C HIS A 152 0.19 16.08 -5.05
N ASP A 153 -0.16 16.13 -6.33
CA ASP A 153 -1.40 16.73 -6.81
C ASP A 153 -2.53 15.70 -6.96
N GLU A 154 -2.20 14.41 -7.00
CA GLU A 154 -3.17 13.35 -7.29
C GLU A 154 -4.28 13.23 -6.25
N GLY A 155 -3.98 13.56 -4.98
CA GLY A 155 -4.94 13.50 -3.87
C GLY A 155 -5.97 14.62 -3.84
N VAL A 156 -5.90 15.61 -4.75
CA VAL A 156 -6.78 16.80 -4.74
C VAL A 156 -7.52 16.96 -6.05
N THR A 157 -8.82 17.11 -5.97
CA THR A 157 -9.71 17.16 -7.16
C THR A 157 -10.00 18.59 -7.64
N PHE A 158 -10.08 19.58 -6.74
CA PHE A 158 -10.44 20.96 -7.04
C PHE A 158 -9.43 21.94 -6.42
N LYS A 159 -9.31 23.15 -7.03
CA LYS A 159 -8.45 24.23 -6.50
C LYS A 159 -8.78 24.63 -5.06
N SER A 160 -10.06 24.55 -4.69
CA SER A 160 -10.56 24.85 -3.35
C SER A 160 -10.36 23.74 -2.33
N GLY A 161 -9.74 22.64 -2.73
CA GLY A 161 -9.61 21.43 -1.93
C GLY A 161 -10.66 20.37 -2.26
N ASN A 162 -10.57 19.23 -1.61
CA ASN A 162 -11.54 18.15 -1.77
C ASN A 162 -12.88 18.49 -1.11
N PRO A 163 -14.01 18.01 -1.64
CA PRO A 163 -15.31 18.16 -0.99
C PRO A 163 -15.29 17.55 0.41
N THR A 164 -15.81 18.27 1.36
CA THR A 164 -16.00 17.80 2.75
C THR A 164 -17.50 17.73 3.06
N PRO A 165 -17.96 16.76 3.85
CA PRO A 165 -19.33 16.73 4.33
C PRO A 165 -19.68 18.03 5.06
N LYS A 166 -20.91 18.54 4.83
CA LYS A 166 -21.44 19.67 5.59
C LYS A 166 -22.13 19.15 6.85
N GLY A 167 -21.86 19.78 7.99
CA GLY A 167 -22.43 19.44 9.28
C GLY A 167 -21.47 18.73 10.23
N ASP A 168 -21.85 18.65 11.48
CA ASP A 168 -21.09 17.94 12.51
C ASP A 168 -21.27 16.43 12.38
N ARG A 169 -20.26 15.67 12.84
CA ARG A 169 -20.44 14.22 12.96
C ARG A 169 -21.58 13.93 13.93
N PRO A 170 -22.52 13.04 13.57
CA PRO A 170 -23.47 12.54 14.55
C PRO A 170 -22.68 11.96 15.74
N THR A 171 -22.96 12.45 16.94
CA THR A 171 -22.44 11.92 18.20
C THR A 171 -23.03 10.55 18.51
#